data_0f1b755b8ac88a67dc4a3f105f4f979a
#
_entry.id   0f1b755b8ac88a67dc4a3f105f4f979a
#
_cell.length_a   1.000
_cell.length_b   1.000
_cell.length_c   1.000
_cell.angle_alpha   90.00
_cell.angle_beta   90.00
_cell.angle_gamma   90.00
#
_symmetry.space_group_name_H-M   'P 1'
#
loop_
_entity.id
_entity.type
_entity.pdbx_description
1 polymer ?
#
loop_
_entity_poly.entity_id
_entity_poly.type
_entity_poly.pdbx_seq_one_letter_code
_entity_poly.pdbx_strand_id
1 'polypeptide(L)'
;MNNKTIAIINDSEVTAGSLPDNINSINAWDINWDDLSLDDNYIILGGHMGAYDDQKFTYLQEEKQWLKYAINANSKILGICLGSQLIADAMGGSAFLSKNIEFGFKNLEFLIDDSLFDDFKNTKVFSWHRDTFNIPPEATLIAKTEYPQIFSIKNSLALQFHPEIKLDLFENWYDSDLSKEELANYDVHSELNYLKDNFQQLEKSMHNFYNKWIAFNH
;
A
#
# COMPACT_ATOMS: atom_id res chain seq x y z
N MET A 1 4.74 -25.98 -5.38
CA MET A 1 5.86 -25.30 -4.69
C MET A 1 5.23 -24.21 -3.84
N ASN A 2 5.67 -23.98 -2.59
CA ASN A 2 5.14 -22.85 -1.82
C ASN A 2 5.77 -21.57 -2.40
N ASN A 3 4.97 -20.72 -3.02
CA ASN A 3 5.39 -19.41 -3.50
C ASN A 3 5.85 -18.58 -2.31
N LYS A 4 6.98 -17.90 -2.44
CA LYS A 4 7.48 -16.99 -1.39
C LYS A 4 6.69 -15.69 -1.46
N THR A 5 6.58 -15.00 -0.33
CA THR A 5 6.12 -13.61 -0.33
C THR A 5 7.33 -12.72 -0.04
N ILE A 6 7.51 -11.70 -0.86
CA ILE A 6 8.62 -10.74 -0.81
C ILE A 6 8.04 -9.33 -0.71
N ALA A 7 8.47 -8.58 0.31
CA ALA A 7 8.15 -7.16 0.43
C ALA A 7 9.22 -6.31 -0.27
N ILE A 8 8.81 -5.43 -1.17
CA ILE A 8 9.69 -4.48 -1.85
C ILE A 8 9.60 -3.16 -1.12
N ILE A 9 10.72 -2.69 -0.59
CA ILE A 9 10.87 -1.47 0.19
C ILE A 9 11.29 -0.34 -0.76
N ASN A 10 10.43 0.66 -0.91
CA ASN A 10 10.67 1.85 -1.73
C ASN A 10 11.32 3.00 -0.96
N ASP A 11 11.25 2.94 0.36
CA ASP A 11 11.74 3.99 1.25
C ASP A 11 12.29 3.36 2.53
N SER A 12 13.50 3.74 2.93
CA SER A 12 14.16 3.21 4.13
C SER A 12 13.38 3.48 5.43
N GLU A 13 12.54 4.50 5.44
CA GLU A 13 11.68 4.84 6.59
C GLU A 13 10.36 4.03 6.60
N VAL A 14 10.04 3.34 5.51
CA VAL A 14 8.81 2.55 5.37
C VAL A 14 9.12 1.06 5.38
N THR A 15 8.96 0.45 6.53
CA THR A 15 9.21 -0.99 6.74
C THR A 15 7.94 -1.82 6.51
N ALA A 16 8.08 -3.14 6.63
CA ALA A 16 6.96 -4.08 6.53
C ALA A 16 5.90 -3.95 7.65
N GLY A 17 6.16 -3.13 8.69
CA GLY A 17 5.19 -2.84 9.74
C GLY A 17 4.68 -4.09 10.46
N SER A 18 3.35 -4.25 10.52
CA SER A 18 2.66 -5.40 11.10
C SER A 18 2.40 -6.54 10.12
N LEU A 19 3.09 -6.57 8.96
CA LEU A 19 3.10 -7.76 8.10
C LEU A 19 3.72 -8.96 8.84
N PRO A 20 3.36 -10.21 8.47
CA PRO A 20 3.95 -11.39 9.11
C PRO A 20 5.48 -11.41 9.07
N ASP A 21 6.12 -11.76 10.18
CA ASP A 21 7.59 -11.72 10.36
C ASP A 21 8.39 -12.62 9.39
N ASN A 22 7.73 -13.60 8.77
CA ASN A 22 8.36 -14.50 7.81
C ASN A 22 8.45 -13.96 6.38
N ILE A 23 8.03 -12.73 6.13
CA ILE A 23 8.13 -12.07 4.83
C ILE A 23 9.54 -11.49 4.68
N ASN A 24 10.25 -11.92 3.65
CA ASN A 24 11.54 -11.34 3.29
C ASN A 24 11.35 -9.96 2.66
N SER A 25 12.25 -9.02 2.97
CA SER A 25 12.23 -7.69 2.38
C SER A 25 13.46 -7.45 1.52
N ILE A 26 13.29 -6.72 0.42
CA ILE A 26 14.35 -6.30 -0.50
C ILE A 26 14.12 -4.82 -0.83
N ASN A 27 15.21 -4.02 -0.86
CA ASN A 27 15.11 -2.62 -1.25
C ASN A 27 14.96 -2.50 -2.77
N ALA A 28 14.04 -1.68 -3.24
CA ALA A 28 13.77 -1.49 -4.68
C ALA A 28 15.00 -1.03 -5.47
N TRP A 29 15.84 -0.19 -4.85
CA TRP A 29 17.08 0.32 -5.47
C TRP A 29 18.23 -0.69 -5.56
N ASP A 30 18.09 -1.87 -4.92
CA ASP A 30 19.08 -2.96 -4.93
C ASP A 30 18.64 -4.13 -5.82
N ILE A 31 17.43 -4.07 -6.41
CA ILE A 31 16.84 -5.17 -7.17
C ILE A 31 17.39 -5.22 -8.61
N ASN A 32 17.80 -6.40 -9.04
CA ASN A 32 17.77 -6.73 -10.46
C ASN A 32 16.39 -7.32 -10.79
N TRP A 33 15.54 -6.54 -11.40
CA TRP A 33 14.12 -6.88 -11.64
C TRP A 33 13.94 -8.12 -12.53
N ASP A 34 14.92 -8.43 -13.38
CA ASP A 34 14.90 -9.63 -14.23
C ASP A 34 15.10 -10.94 -13.43
N ASP A 35 15.62 -10.86 -12.22
CA ASP A 35 15.84 -12.03 -11.35
C ASP A 35 14.60 -12.41 -10.52
N LEU A 36 13.54 -11.59 -10.53
CA LEU A 36 12.33 -11.84 -9.77
C LEU A 36 11.44 -12.90 -10.44
N SER A 37 11.05 -13.91 -9.66
CA SER A 37 10.17 -14.98 -10.14
C SER A 37 8.72 -14.49 -10.27
N LEU A 38 8.08 -14.73 -11.40
CA LEU A 38 6.66 -14.41 -11.61
C LEU A 38 5.71 -15.32 -10.80
N ASP A 39 6.21 -16.42 -10.26
CA ASP A 39 5.44 -17.35 -9.42
C ASP A 39 5.41 -16.92 -7.93
N ASP A 40 6.31 -16.03 -7.51
CA ASP A 40 6.32 -15.52 -6.14
C ASP A 40 5.27 -14.42 -5.94
N ASN A 41 4.92 -14.14 -4.68
CA ASN A 41 4.00 -13.07 -4.32
C ASN A 41 4.80 -11.83 -3.91
N TYR A 42 4.32 -10.65 -4.28
CA TYR A 42 5.02 -9.41 -3.98
C TYR A 42 4.12 -8.43 -3.24
N ILE A 43 4.69 -7.74 -2.23
CA ILE A 43 4.07 -6.61 -1.55
C ILE A 43 4.92 -5.39 -1.84
N ILE A 44 4.38 -4.44 -2.60
CA ILE A 44 5.05 -3.18 -2.91
C ILE A 44 4.68 -2.17 -1.83
N LEU A 45 5.65 -1.79 -1.02
CA LEU A 45 5.40 -0.91 0.13
C LEU A 45 5.29 0.57 -0.27
N GLY A 46 4.93 1.38 0.71
CA GLY A 46 4.83 2.83 0.61
C GLY A 46 6.17 3.55 0.45
N GLY A 47 6.13 4.88 0.44
CA GLY A 47 7.28 5.77 0.39
C GLY A 47 6.85 7.23 0.33
N HIS A 48 7.78 8.15 0.62
CA HIS A 48 7.53 9.60 0.63
C HIS A 48 7.53 10.23 -0.77
N MET A 49 8.02 9.50 -1.80
CA MET A 49 8.09 9.98 -3.18
C MET A 49 6.74 9.81 -3.90
N GLY A 50 6.48 10.64 -4.91
CA GLY A 50 5.40 10.41 -5.87
C GLY A 50 5.76 9.31 -6.88
N ALA A 51 4.78 8.53 -7.32
CA ALA A 51 4.99 7.51 -8.37
C ALA A 51 5.47 8.11 -9.70
N TYR A 52 5.42 9.44 -9.85
CA TYR A 52 5.89 10.22 -10.99
C TYR A 52 7.31 10.82 -10.80
N ASP A 53 7.98 10.56 -9.67
CA ASP A 53 9.30 11.10 -9.35
C ASP A 53 10.45 10.28 -9.98
N ASP A 54 10.26 9.69 -11.14
CA ASP A 54 11.19 8.80 -11.85
C ASP A 54 12.55 9.43 -12.13
N GLN A 55 12.60 10.77 -12.30
CA GLN A 55 13.85 11.47 -12.55
C GLN A 55 14.73 11.56 -11.31
N LYS A 56 14.13 11.59 -10.13
CA LYS A 56 14.82 11.67 -8.84
C LYS A 56 15.12 10.28 -8.29
N PHE A 57 14.18 9.35 -8.46
CA PHE A 57 14.26 7.96 -8.00
C PHE A 57 14.19 7.03 -9.21
N THR A 58 15.33 6.81 -9.86
CA THR A 58 15.40 6.11 -11.16
C THR A 58 14.90 4.67 -11.12
N TYR A 59 14.99 4.00 -9.95
CA TYR A 59 14.47 2.65 -9.76
C TYR A 59 12.95 2.56 -9.92
N LEU A 60 12.20 3.65 -9.69
CA LEU A 60 10.74 3.66 -9.88
C LEU A 60 10.34 3.39 -11.34
N GLN A 61 11.16 3.80 -12.31
CA GLN A 61 10.88 3.52 -13.71
C GLN A 61 10.99 2.03 -14.01
N GLU A 62 12.05 1.38 -13.51
CA GLU A 62 12.26 -0.06 -13.68
C GLU A 62 11.18 -0.85 -12.95
N GLU A 63 10.83 -0.46 -11.73
CA GLU A 63 9.76 -1.05 -10.94
C GLU A 63 8.40 -0.98 -11.67
N LYS A 64 8.03 0.17 -12.23
CA LYS A 64 6.79 0.30 -13.01
C LYS A 64 6.79 -0.57 -14.27
N GLN A 65 7.92 -0.68 -14.95
CA GLN A 65 8.06 -1.58 -16.11
C GLN A 65 7.88 -3.04 -15.70
N TRP A 66 8.53 -3.45 -14.61
CA TRP A 66 8.39 -4.79 -14.07
C TRP A 66 6.96 -5.05 -13.58
N LEU A 67 6.35 -4.13 -12.84
CA LEU A 67 4.95 -4.24 -12.38
C LEU A 67 4.01 -4.47 -13.57
N LYS A 68 4.14 -3.69 -14.64
CA LYS A 68 3.36 -3.88 -15.85
C LYS A 68 3.54 -5.27 -16.44
N TYR A 69 4.77 -5.76 -16.51
CA TYR A 69 5.07 -7.11 -17.02
C TYR A 69 4.49 -8.19 -16.10
N ALA A 70 4.76 -8.13 -14.81
CA ALA A 70 4.34 -9.13 -13.82
C ALA A 70 2.81 -9.21 -13.68
N ILE A 71 2.12 -8.06 -13.61
CA ILE A 71 0.65 -8.01 -13.57
C ILE A 71 0.05 -8.60 -14.84
N ASN A 72 0.63 -8.30 -16.03
CA ASN A 72 0.18 -8.90 -17.28
C ASN A 72 0.43 -10.40 -17.36
N ALA A 73 1.45 -10.90 -16.69
CA ALA A 73 1.73 -12.32 -16.50
C ALA A 73 0.87 -12.98 -15.40
N ASN A 74 -0.06 -12.22 -14.79
CA ASN A 74 -0.94 -12.69 -13.72
C ASN A 74 -0.24 -13.00 -12.39
N SER A 75 0.91 -12.38 -12.12
CA SER A 75 1.58 -12.48 -10.82
C SER A 75 0.70 -11.89 -9.71
N LYS A 76 0.86 -12.42 -8.49
CA LYS A 76 0.13 -11.95 -7.31
C LYS A 76 0.88 -10.81 -6.65
N ILE A 77 0.32 -9.60 -6.75
CA ILE A 77 0.94 -8.37 -6.24
C ILE A 77 -0.05 -7.61 -5.36
N LEU A 78 0.45 -7.11 -4.23
CA LEU A 78 -0.25 -6.20 -3.33
C LEU A 78 0.53 -4.88 -3.29
N GLY A 79 -0.06 -3.79 -3.75
CA GLY A 79 0.50 -2.44 -3.59
C GLY A 79 -0.09 -1.73 -2.38
N ILE A 80 0.75 -1.11 -1.54
CA ILE A 80 0.35 -0.32 -0.37
C ILE A 80 0.84 1.11 -0.55
N CYS A 81 -0.03 2.10 -0.40
CA CYS A 81 0.22 3.53 -0.53
C CYS A 81 0.95 3.87 -1.85
N LEU A 82 2.23 4.24 -1.84
CA LEU A 82 3.01 4.43 -3.07
C LEU A 82 2.93 3.21 -3.99
N GLY A 83 2.99 1.99 -3.44
CA GLY A 83 2.85 0.76 -4.23
C GLY A 83 1.53 0.67 -4.99
N SER A 84 0.43 1.16 -4.41
CA SER A 84 -0.87 1.25 -5.10
C SER A 84 -0.86 2.25 -6.26
N GLN A 85 -0.17 3.37 -6.08
CA GLN A 85 0.01 4.42 -7.08
C GLN A 85 0.90 3.96 -8.24
N LEU A 86 1.97 3.20 -7.92
CA LEU A 86 2.84 2.58 -8.92
C LEU A 86 2.09 1.56 -9.78
N ILE A 87 1.24 0.72 -9.17
CA ILE A 87 0.37 -0.20 -9.91
C ILE A 87 -0.60 0.58 -10.80
N ALA A 88 -1.23 1.64 -10.28
CA ALA A 88 -2.14 2.46 -11.07
C ALA A 88 -1.44 3.06 -12.29
N ASP A 89 -0.27 3.69 -12.10
CA ASP A 89 0.51 4.32 -13.17
C ASP A 89 1.00 3.29 -14.21
N ALA A 90 1.57 2.17 -13.74
CA ALA A 90 2.07 1.10 -14.61
C ALA A 90 1.00 0.49 -15.51
N MET A 91 -0.25 0.44 -15.05
CA MET A 91 -1.36 -0.22 -15.74
C MET A 91 -2.24 0.75 -16.55
N GLY A 92 -1.81 2.00 -16.74
CA GLY A 92 -2.47 2.98 -17.61
C GLY A 92 -3.46 3.89 -16.90
N GLY A 93 -3.45 3.92 -15.58
CA GLY A 93 -3.99 5.00 -14.76
C GLY A 93 -3.02 6.17 -14.68
N SER A 94 -3.04 6.91 -13.59
CA SER A 94 -2.06 7.96 -13.31
C SER A 94 -2.03 8.29 -11.81
N ALA A 95 -0.85 8.50 -11.25
CA ALA A 95 -0.69 9.06 -9.92
C ALA A 95 -0.50 10.58 -10.01
N PHE A 96 -1.00 11.31 -9.03
CA PHE A 96 -0.92 12.77 -8.99
C PHE A 96 -1.12 13.31 -7.56
N LEU A 97 -0.62 14.53 -7.32
CA LEU A 97 -0.82 15.24 -6.07
C LEU A 97 -2.31 15.54 -5.87
N SER A 98 -2.89 15.07 -4.77
CA SER A 98 -4.28 15.31 -4.43
C SER A 98 -4.51 16.76 -3.95
N LYS A 99 -5.77 17.17 -3.89
CA LYS A 99 -6.15 18.50 -3.40
C LYS A 99 -5.85 18.67 -1.91
N ASN A 100 -6.12 17.63 -1.13
CA ASN A 100 -5.98 17.63 0.32
C ASN A 100 -5.20 16.39 0.75
N ILE A 101 -4.41 16.51 1.82
CA ILE A 101 -3.82 15.35 2.47
C ILE A 101 -4.93 14.52 3.09
N GLU A 102 -4.91 13.22 2.90
CA GLU A 102 -5.74 12.31 3.66
C GLU A 102 -4.91 11.71 4.80
N PHE A 103 -5.25 12.09 6.03
CA PHE A 103 -4.55 11.66 7.25
C PHE A 103 -5.53 11.16 8.30
N GLY A 104 -5.13 10.11 9.03
CA GLY A 104 -5.83 9.54 10.18
C GLY A 104 -6.66 8.30 9.85
N PHE A 105 -7.39 7.82 10.87
CA PHE A 105 -8.20 6.61 10.77
C PHE A 105 -9.55 6.87 10.11
N LYS A 106 -9.82 6.20 8.99
CA LYS A 106 -10.99 6.39 8.12
C LYS A 106 -11.85 5.14 8.03
N ASN A 107 -13.17 5.34 7.90
CA ASN A 107 -14.07 4.28 7.45
C ASN A 107 -14.07 4.24 5.91
N LEU A 108 -14.03 3.03 5.35
CA LEU A 108 -14.13 2.84 3.91
C LEU A 108 -15.60 2.74 3.47
N GLU A 109 -15.92 3.36 2.34
CA GLU A 109 -17.15 3.11 1.59
C GLU A 109 -16.89 1.98 0.60
N PHE A 110 -17.43 0.80 0.84
CA PHE A 110 -17.31 -0.34 -0.05
C PHE A 110 -18.35 -0.27 -1.18
N LEU A 111 -17.88 -0.36 -2.41
CA LEU A 111 -18.71 -0.38 -3.62
C LEU A 111 -19.01 -1.81 -4.07
N ILE A 112 -18.20 -2.75 -3.62
CA ILE A 112 -18.31 -4.19 -3.90
C ILE A 112 -18.26 -4.93 -2.57
N ASP A 113 -19.19 -5.86 -2.38
CA ASP A 113 -19.22 -6.74 -1.23
C ASP A 113 -18.37 -7.99 -1.51
N ASP A 114 -17.13 -7.98 -0.99
CA ASP A 114 -16.21 -9.10 -1.11
C ASP A 114 -15.69 -9.48 0.28
N SER A 115 -15.74 -10.78 0.59
CA SER A 115 -15.33 -11.34 1.88
C SER A 115 -13.82 -11.23 2.15
N LEU A 116 -13.02 -11.00 1.12
CA LEU A 116 -11.59 -10.72 1.26
C LEU A 116 -11.34 -9.52 2.17
N PHE A 117 -12.23 -8.52 2.12
CA PHE A 117 -12.10 -7.26 2.83
C PHE A 117 -12.99 -7.13 4.09
N ASP A 118 -13.60 -8.22 4.57
CA ASP A 118 -14.50 -8.18 5.73
C ASP A 118 -13.85 -7.60 6.98
N ASP A 119 -12.55 -7.82 7.15
CA ASP A 119 -11.79 -7.29 8.28
C ASP A 119 -11.69 -5.75 8.23
N PHE A 120 -11.69 -5.15 7.04
CA PHE A 120 -11.65 -3.69 6.85
C PHE A 120 -13.03 -3.04 6.82
N LYS A 121 -14.12 -3.79 6.60
CA LYS A 121 -15.51 -3.26 6.64
C LYS A 121 -15.90 -2.81 8.04
N ASN A 122 -15.36 -3.45 9.08
CA ASN A 122 -15.72 -3.22 10.48
C ASN A 122 -14.60 -2.54 11.28
N THR A 123 -13.53 -2.11 10.65
CA THR A 123 -12.36 -1.50 11.28
C THR A 123 -11.96 -0.27 10.49
N LYS A 124 -11.66 0.82 11.17
CA LYS A 124 -11.06 1.97 10.48
C LYS A 124 -9.67 1.60 9.98
N VAL A 125 -9.30 2.14 8.83
CA VAL A 125 -7.97 1.98 8.22
C VAL A 125 -7.18 3.28 8.37
N PHE A 126 -5.86 3.18 8.48
CA PHE A 126 -4.99 4.34 8.62
C PHE A 126 -4.56 4.87 7.26
N SER A 127 -4.83 6.14 7.00
CA SER A 127 -4.40 6.86 5.80
C SER A 127 -3.39 7.94 6.15
N TRP A 128 -2.32 8.04 5.38
CA TRP A 128 -1.41 9.17 5.36
C TRP A 128 -0.81 9.28 3.96
N HIS A 129 -1.46 10.07 3.11
CA HIS A 129 -0.99 10.28 1.76
C HIS A 129 -1.39 11.65 1.23
N ARG A 130 -0.48 12.24 0.44
CA ARG A 130 -0.68 13.48 -0.30
C ARG A 130 -1.07 13.22 -1.74
N ASP A 131 -0.65 12.08 -2.26
CA ASP A 131 -0.91 11.66 -3.63
C ASP A 131 -2.06 10.68 -3.68
N THR A 132 -2.74 10.69 -4.80
CA THR A 132 -3.80 9.76 -5.15
C THR A 132 -3.64 9.32 -6.60
N PHE A 133 -4.59 8.58 -7.14
CA PHE A 133 -4.51 8.06 -8.49
C PHE A 133 -5.87 7.99 -9.18
N ASN A 134 -5.84 8.05 -10.51
CA ASN A 134 -6.91 7.54 -11.35
C ASN A 134 -6.70 6.04 -11.55
N ILE A 135 -7.75 5.27 -11.31
CA ILE A 135 -7.69 3.81 -11.50
C ILE A 135 -7.44 3.46 -12.97
N PRO A 136 -6.67 2.37 -13.23
CA PRO A 136 -6.48 1.87 -14.58
C PRO A 136 -7.80 1.50 -15.26
N PRO A 137 -7.90 1.60 -16.61
CA PRO A 137 -9.13 1.30 -17.34
C PRO A 137 -9.70 -0.11 -17.12
N GLU A 138 -8.82 -1.11 -16.91
CA GLU A 138 -9.22 -2.51 -16.70
C GLU A 138 -9.38 -2.87 -15.22
N ALA A 139 -9.18 -1.90 -14.31
CA ALA A 139 -9.28 -2.13 -12.87
C ALA A 139 -10.70 -1.99 -12.35
N THR A 140 -10.98 -2.67 -11.26
CA THR A 140 -12.25 -2.59 -10.53
C THR A 140 -12.05 -1.84 -9.22
N LEU A 141 -12.72 -0.69 -9.05
CA LEU A 141 -12.74 0.04 -7.78
C LEU A 141 -13.62 -0.71 -6.78
N ILE A 142 -13.04 -1.05 -5.63
CA ILE A 142 -13.70 -1.85 -4.59
C ILE A 142 -14.16 -0.99 -3.42
N ALA A 143 -13.30 -0.05 -2.98
CA ALA A 143 -13.62 0.84 -1.87
C ALA A 143 -12.98 2.22 -2.05
N LYS A 144 -13.59 3.21 -1.41
CA LYS A 144 -13.12 4.61 -1.45
C LYS A 144 -13.38 5.32 -0.11
N THR A 145 -12.74 6.48 0.05
CA THR A 145 -13.09 7.58 0.95
C THR A 145 -13.47 8.80 0.08
N GLU A 146 -12.84 9.95 0.30
CA GLU A 146 -12.81 11.04 -0.70
C GLU A 146 -12.02 10.59 -1.96
N TYR A 147 -11.03 9.71 -1.77
CA TYR A 147 -10.14 9.16 -2.78
C TYR A 147 -10.35 7.64 -2.97
N PRO A 148 -9.96 7.07 -4.12
CA PRO A 148 -9.90 5.61 -4.29
C PRO A 148 -8.99 4.99 -3.23
N GLN A 149 -9.47 3.92 -2.59
CA GLN A 149 -8.74 3.27 -1.49
C GLN A 149 -8.37 1.82 -1.80
N ILE A 150 -9.23 1.09 -2.50
CA ILE A 150 -8.98 -0.29 -2.90
C ILE A 150 -9.39 -0.46 -4.35
N PHE A 151 -8.48 -0.98 -5.17
CA PHE A 151 -8.84 -1.51 -6.48
C PHE A 151 -8.16 -2.85 -6.74
N SER A 152 -8.75 -3.65 -7.62
CA SER A 152 -8.15 -4.87 -8.14
C SER A 152 -7.90 -4.75 -9.64
N ILE A 153 -6.84 -5.39 -10.12
CA ILE A 153 -6.55 -5.57 -11.53
C ILE A 153 -5.88 -6.92 -11.74
N LYS A 154 -6.50 -7.80 -12.54
CA LYS A 154 -6.05 -9.20 -12.69
C LYS A 154 -5.86 -9.85 -11.31
N ASN A 155 -4.72 -10.50 -11.03
CA ASN A 155 -4.41 -11.12 -9.75
C ASN A 155 -3.71 -10.18 -8.75
N SER A 156 -3.84 -8.86 -8.95
CA SER A 156 -3.20 -7.85 -8.12
C SER A 156 -4.22 -6.97 -7.41
N LEU A 157 -3.85 -6.52 -6.20
CA LEU A 157 -4.61 -5.61 -5.36
C LEU A 157 -3.79 -4.34 -5.08
N ALA A 158 -4.48 -3.23 -4.93
CA ALA A 158 -3.90 -1.95 -4.56
C ALA A 158 -4.68 -1.35 -3.39
N LEU A 159 -3.98 -1.01 -2.31
CA LEU A 159 -4.51 -0.38 -1.10
C LEU A 159 -3.83 0.98 -0.93
N GLN A 160 -4.59 2.09 -0.93
CA GLN A 160 -4.02 3.42 -0.71
C GLN A 160 -3.67 3.67 0.76
N PHE A 161 -4.44 3.09 1.69
CA PHE A 161 -4.20 3.17 3.12
C PHE A 161 -3.10 2.19 3.59
N HIS A 162 -2.69 2.34 4.85
CA HIS A 162 -1.62 1.55 5.48
C HIS A 162 -2.19 0.50 6.45
N PRO A 163 -2.52 -0.73 5.98
CA PRO A 163 -2.97 -1.78 6.88
C PRO A 163 -1.85 -2.31 7.78
N GLU A 164 -0.58 -2.07 7.39
CA GLU A 164 0.63 -2.49 8.08
C GLU A 164 1.05 -1.56 9.23
N ILE A 165 0.30 -0.47 9.47
CA ILE A 165 0.69 0.55 10.46
C ILE A 165 0.87 -0.03 11.87
N LYS A 166 1.92 0.39 12.57
CA LYS A 166 2.19 0.13 13.99
C LYS A 166 2.80 1.36 14.65
N LEU A 167 2.92 1.32 15.99
CA LEU A 167 3.29 2.50 16.78
C LEU A 167 4.65 3.07 16.40
N ASP A 168 5.68 2.24 16.35
CA ASP A 168 7.03 2.67 16.01
C ASP A 168 7.13 3.22 14.58
N LEU A 169 6.38 2.64 13.64
CA LEU A 169 6.32 3.11 12.28
C LEU A 169 5.65 4.49 12.19
N PHE A 170 4.53 4.68 12.90
CA PHE A 170 3.85 5.97 12.99
C PHE A 170 4.77 7.04 13.61
N GLU A 171 5.42 6.73 14.74
CA GLU A 171 6.30 7.65 15.46
C GLU A 171 7.50 8.04 14.59
N ASN A 172 8.12 7.08 13.87
CA ASN A 172 9.22 7.36 12.96
C ASN A 172 8.80 8.29 11.81
N TRP A 173 7.64 8.04 11.18
CA TRP A 173 7.15 8.90 10.12
C TRP A 173 6.81 10.32 10.61
N TYR A 174 6.29 10.44 11.84
CA TYR A 174 5.91 11.74 12.41
C TYR A 174 7.10 12.54 12.97
N ASP A 175 8.26 11.92 13.21
CA ASP A 175 9.37 12.60 13.88
C ASP A 175 10.05 13.69 13.03
N SER A 176 9.92 13.66 11.72
CA SER A 176 10.49 14.66 10.83
C SER A 176 9.80 16.02 10.96
N ASP A 177 10.57 17.11 10.80
CA ASP A 177 10.03 18.48 10.81
C ASP A 177 9.04 18.69 9.67
N LEU A 178 9.28 18.07 8.51
CA LEU A 178 8.39 18.13 7.35
C LEU A 178 7.01 17.52 7.66
N SER A 179 6.99 16.35 8.29
CA SER A 179 5.75 15.69 8.70
C SER A 179 4.97 16.50 9.73
N LYS A 180 5.68 17.13 10.70
CA LYS A 180 5.08 17.99 11.70
C LYS A 180 4.47 19.25 11.07
N GLU A 181 5.12 19.85 10.09
CA GLU A 181 4.60 20.99 9.33
C GLU A 181 3.38 20.58 8.49
N GLU A 182 3.48 19.48 7.78
CA GLU A 182 2.40 18.93 6.95
C GLU A 182 1.12 18.64 7.75
N LEU A 183 1.27 18.09 8.95
CA LEU A 183 0.16 17.71 9.81
C LEU A 183 -0.22 18.77 10.86
N ALA A 184 0.29 20.00 10.78
CA ALA A 184 0.05 21.05 11.77
C ALA A 184 -1.44 21.37 12.04
N ASN A 185 -2.32 21.09 11.06
CA ASN A 185 -3.76 21.29 11.17
C ASN A 185 -4.55 20.02 11.50
N TYR A 186 -3.87 18.90 11.80
CA TYR A 186 -4.50 17.62 12.12
C TYR A 186 -4.33 17.29 13.61
N ASP A 187 -5.29 16.60 14.20
CA ASP A 187 -5.21 16.09 15.57
C ASP A 187 -4.42 14.77 15.61
N VAL A 188 -3.10 14.87 15.41
CA VAL A 188 -2.18 13.72 15.41
C VAL A 188 -2.23 12.94 16.70
N HIS A 189 -2.45 13.64 17.84
CA HIS A 189 -2.51 12.99 19.15
C HIS A 189 -3.73 12.06 19.27
N SER A 190 -4.87 12.47 18.76
CA SER A 190 -6.07 11.63 18.72
C SER A 190 -5.85 10.37 17.88
N GLU A 191 -5.21 10.51 16.70
CA GLU A 191 -4.93 9.37 15.81
C GLU A 191 -3.92 8.40 16.44
N LEU A 192 -2.88 8.93 17.12
CA LEU A 192 -1.92 8.09 17.85
C LEU A 192 -2.60 7.33 19.00
N ASN A 193 -3.51 7.97 19.75
CA ASN A 193 -4.26 7.30 20.81
C ASN A 193 -5.16 6.22 20.21
N TYR A 194 -5.85 6.51 19.10
CA TYR A 194 -6.66 5.50 18.42
C TYR A 194 -5.82 4.28 18.01
N LEU A 195 -4.62 4.51 17.46
CA LEU A 195 -3.68 3.43 17.11
C LEU A 195 -3.32 2.58 18.33
N LYS A 196 -2.95 3.22 19.45
CA LYS A 196 -2.59 2.53 20.72
C LYS A 196 -3.73 1.68 21.25
N ASP A 197 -4.93 2.24 21.27
CA ASP A 197 -6.11 1.57 21.84
C ASP A 197 -6.63 0.42 20.98
N ASN A 198 -6.37 0.46 19.65
CA ASN A 198 -6.91 -0.52 18.70
C ASN A 198 -5.83 -1.37 18.02
N PHE A 199 -4.56 -1.27 18.40
CA PHE A 199 -3.44 -1.91 17.70
C PHE A 199 -3.65 -3.41 17.49
N GLN A 200 -4.05 -4.16 18.52
CA GLN A 200 -4.27 -5.60 18.42
C GLN A 200 -5.35 -5.97 17.38
N GLN A 201 -6.41 -5.16 17.28
CA GLN A 201 -7.46 -5.37 16.29
C GLN A 201 -6.97 -5.05 14.88
N LEU A 202 -6.21 -3.97 14.71
CA LEU A 202 -5.64 -3.55 13.42
C LEU A 202 -4.67 -4.60 12.89
N GLU A 203 -3.74 -5.04 13.73
CA GLU A 203 -2.78 -6.10 13.40
C GLU A 203 -3.48 -7.42 13.04
N LYS A 204 -4.49 -7.81 13.82
CA LYS A 204 -5.31 -8.99 13.52
C LYS A 204 -6.02 -8.85 12.17
N SER A 205 -6.59 -7.68 11.88
CA SER A 205 -7.26 -7.41 10.60
C SER A 205 -6.28 -7.53 9.43
N MET A 206 -5.05 -6.98 9.58
CA MET A 206 -4.00 -7.11 8.58
C MET A 206 -3.58 -8.58 8.36
N HIS A 207 -3.36 -9.34 9.43
CA HIS A 207 -2.99 -10.75 9.32
C HIS A 207 -4.08 -11.61 8.69
N ASN A 208 -5.35 -11.38 9.04
CA ASN A 208 -6.49 -12.07 8.44
C ASN A 208 -6.60 -11.76 6.95
N PHE A 209 -6.51 -10.48 6.58
CA PHE A 209 -6.51 -10.04 5.19
C PHE A 209 -5.35 -10.68 4.41
N TYR A 210 -4.13 -10.64 4.95
CA TYR A 210 -2.95 -11.25 4.32
C TYR A 210 -3.17 -12.76 4.07
N ASN A 211 -3.66 -13.51 5.06
CA ASN A 211 -3.90 -14.94 4.91
C ASN A 211 -4.98 -15.24 3.85
N LYS A 212 -6.04 -14.43 3.80
CA LYS A 212 -7.08 -14.53 2.76
C LYS A 212 -6.49 -14.19 1.38
N TRP A 213 -5.69 -13.10 1.28
CA TRP A 213 -5.06 -12.68 0.04
C TRP A 213 -4.12 -13.75 -0.52
N ILE A 214 -3.27 -14.37 0.32
CA ILE A 214 -2.40 -15.48 -0.11
C ILE A 214 -3.20 -16.69 -0.61
N ALA A 215 -4.26 -17.06 0.09
CA ALA A 215 -5.11 -18.19 -0.26
C ALA A 215 -6.00 -17.96 -1.49
N PHE A 216 -6.26 -16.70 -1.83
CA PHE A 216 -7.17 -16.31 -2.89
C PHE A 216 -6.46 -16.35 -4.26
N ASN A 217 -7.05 -17.04 -5.24
CA ASN A 217 -6.62 -17.00 -6.63
C ASN A 217 -7.76 -16.37 -7.45
N HIS A 218 -7.46 -15.25 -8.10
CA HIS A 218 -8.37 -14.60 -9.05
C HIS A 218 -8.42 -15.34 -10.40
#